data_f82e2ba2b8ff189ec2838081f0e2ded1
#
_entry.id   f82e2ba2b8ff189ec2838081f0e2ded1
#
_cell.length_a   1.000
_cell.length_b   1.000
_cell.length_c   1.000
_cell.angle_alpha   90.00
_cell.angle_beta   90.00
_cell.angle_gamma   90.00
#
_symmetry.space_group_name_H-M   'P 1'
#
loop_
_entity.id
_entity.type
_entity.pdbx_description
1 polymer ?
#
loop_
_entity_poly.entity_id
_entity_poly.type
_entity_poly.pdbx_seq_one_letter_code
_entity_poly.pdbx_strand_id
1 'polypeptide(L)'
;MALNDILKDKIMKLAAKQKLGAIVKYVDSPSEEIRLTTAIALGMIPTYDSGMALINLLRDISPVVRAAACESAVAIHAKNCEEYVKKLAFSDTDPNVKQVAKKAFDQLKDRVA
;
A
#
# COMPACT_ATOMS: atom_id res chain seq x y z
N MET A 1 -22.88 4.30 -13.60
CA MET A 1 -21.57 4.19 -12.95
C MET A 1 -21.27 2.73 -12.63
N ALA A 2 -20.08 2.26 -12.95
CA ALA A 2 -19.70 0.88 -12.66
C ALA A 2 -19.61 0.63 -11.15
N LEU A 3 -19.90 -0.60 -10.75
CA LEU A 3 -19.85 -0.99 -9.33
C LEU A 3 -18.49 -0.70 -8.69
N ASN A 4 -17.40 -1.00 -9.42
CA ASN A 4 -16.06 -0.72 -8.91
C ASN A 4 -15.81 0.78 -8.68
N ASP A 5 -16.37 1.65 -9.51
CA ASP A 5 -16.21 3.10 -9.32
C ASP A 5 -16.90 3.55 -8.04
N ILE A 6 -18.07 3.01 -7.76
CA ILE A 6 -18.80 3.31 -6.53
C ILE A 6 -18.01 2.84 -5.32
N LEU A 7 -17.45 1.64 -5.39
CA LEU A 7 -16.70 1.06 -4.30
C LEU A 7 -15.38 1.80 -4.05
N LYS A 8 -14.68 2.19 -5.12
CA LYS A 8 -13.45 2.97 -5.01
C LYS A 8 -13.72 4.30 -4.30
N ASP A 9 -14.78 4.98 -4.69
CA ASP A 9 -15.17 6.24 -4.06
C ASP A 9 -15.47 6.05 -2.57
N LYS A 10 -16.18 4.99 -2.23
CA LYS A 10 -16.47 4.66 -0.84
C LYS A 10 -15.19 4.42 -0.03
N ILE A 11 -14.25 3.65 -0.59
CA ILE A 11 -12.99 3.34 0.08
C ILE A 11 -12.21 4.62 0.36
N MET A 12 -12.11 5.52 -0.61
CA MET A 12 -11.39 6.77 -0.43
C MET A 12 -12.05 7.69 0.59
N LYS A 13 -13.37 7.71 0.63
CA LYS A 13 -14.12 8.46 1.66
C LYS A 13 -13.89 7.90 3.05
N LEU A 14 -13.87 6.58 3.18
CA LEU A 14 -13.59 5.93 4.46
C LEU A 14 -12.16 6.24 4.92
N ALA A 15 -11.20 6.25 3.98
CA ALA A 15 -9.82 6.59 4.29
C ALA A 15 -9.70 8.04 4.80
N ALA A 16 -10.39 8.97 4.16
CA ALA A 16 -10.40 10.36 4.60
C ALA A 16 -10.92 10.50 6.03
N LYS A 17 -11.83 9.61 6.44
CA LYS A 17 -12.38 9.57 7.80
C LYS A 17 -11.57 8.69 8.73
N GLN A 18 -10.42 8.18 8.30
CA GLN A 18 -9.54 7.31 9.08
C GLN A 18 -10.22 6.01 9.55
N LYS A 19 -11.15 5.48 8.75
CA LYS A 19 -11.91 4.28 9.09
C LYS A 19 -11.21 3.01 8.61
N LEU A 20 -10.05 2.72 9.22
CA LEU A 20 -9.20 1.59 8.81
C LEU A 20 -9.97 0.26 8.84
N GLY A 21 -10.71 -0.01 9.90
CA GLY A 21 -11.42 -1.27 10.05
C GLY A 21 -12.41 -1.57 8.93
N ALA A 22 -12.95 -0.53 8.29
CA ALA A 22 -13.89 -0.69 7.18
C ALA A 22 -13.18 -0.90 5.83
N ILE A 23 -11.87 -0.65 5.76
CA ILE A 23 -11.08 -0.72 4.52
C ILE A 23 -10.29 -2.02 4.41
N VAL A 24 -9.82 -2.55 5.53
CA VAL A 24 -8.84 -3.65 5.57
C VAL A 24 -9.31 -4.89 4.78
N LYS A 25 -10.60 -5.17 4.78
CA LYS A 25 -11.14 -6.34 4.05
C LYS A 25 -10.88 -6.28 2.55
N TYR A 26 -10.66 -5.10 1.99
CA TYR A 26 -10.46 -4.95 0.56
C TYR A 26 -9.05 -5.30 0.08
N VAL A 27 -8.11 -5.56 1.00
CA VAL A 27 -6.76 -6.02 0.61
C VAL A 27 -6.81 -7.37 -0.10
N ASP A 28 -7.86 -8.16 0.13
CA ASP A 28 -8.05 -9.47 -0.48
C ASP A 28 -9.08 -9.47 -1.61
N SER A 29 -9.50 -8.30 -2.08
CA SER A 29 -10.48 -8.22 -3.17
C SER A 29 -10.00 -8.98 -4.41
N PRO A 30 -10.88 -9.71 -5.10
CA PRO A 30 -10.52 -10.32 -6.39
C PRO A 30 -10.24 -9.29 -7.48
N SER A 31 -10.68 -8.06 -7.30
CA SER A 31 -10.44 -6.97 -8.26
C SER A 31 -9.10 -6.29 -7.99
N GLU A 32 -8.19 -6.33 -8.97
CA GLU A 32 -6.91 -5.61 -8.90
C GLU A 32 -7.16 -4.11 -8.67
N GLU A 33 -8.16 -3.56 -9.36
CA GLU A 33 -8.49 -2.14 -9.24
C GLU A 33 -8.88 -1.76 -7.81
N ILE A 34 -9.63 -2.62 -7.14
CA ILE A 34 -10.03 -2.39 -5.75
C ILE A 34 -8.82 -2.55 -4.81
N ARG A 35 -7.97 -3.54 -5.05
CA ARG A 35 -6.74 -3.70 -4.26
C ARG A 35 -5.80 -2.50 -4.42
N LEU A 36 -5.70 -1.96 -5.65
CA LEU A 36 -4.90 -0.77 -5.90
C LEU A 36 -5.46 0.43 -5.13
N THR A 37 -6.76 0.66 -5.21
CA THR A 37 -7.40 1.75 -4.46
C THR A 37 -7.18 1.58 -2.96
N THR A 38 -7.24 0.35 -2.47
CA THR A 38 -7.00 0.06 -1.05
C THR A 38 -5.57 0.40 -0.65
N ALA A 39 -4.59 0.06 -1.49
CA ALA A 39 -3.20 0.42 -1.23
C ALA A 39 -3.03 1.94 -1.11
N ILE A 40 -3.65 2.69 -2.00
CA ILE A 40 -3.61 4.15 -1.98
C ILE A 40 -4.29 4.68 -0.71
N ALA A 41 -5.47 4.15 -0.39
CA ALA A 41 -6.26 4.57 0.77
C ALA A 41 -5.50 4.38 2.08
N LEU A 42 -4.80 3.26 2.23
CA LEU A 42 -4.01 2.97 3.43
C LEU A 42 -2.90 4.00 3.65
N GLY A 43 -2.41 4.61 2.59
CA GLY A 43 -1.43 5.69 2.66
C GLY A 43 -1.96 6.99 3.27
N MET A 44 -3.27 7.06 3.52
CA MET A 44 -3.91 8.21 4.17
C MET A 44 -4.12 8.00 5.67
N ILE A 45 -3.82 6.81 6.18
CA ILE A 45 -4.09 6.45 7.58
C ILE A 45 -2.76 6.13 8.28
N PRO A 46 -2.17 7.11 8.98
CA PRO A 46 -0.81 6.96 9.52
C PRO A 46 -0.79 6.20 10.85
N THR A 47 -1.14 4.93 10.81
CA THR A 47 -1.16 4.07 11.98
C THR A 47 -0.32 2.81 11.76
N TYR A 48 0.11 2.19 12.86
CA TYR A 48 0.82 0.92 12.82
C TYR A 48 -0.02 -0.15 12.09
N ASP A 49 -1.32 -0.20 12.38
CA ASP A 49 -2.20 -1.20 11.80
C ASP A 49 -2.40 -0.99 10.29
N SER A 50 -2.37 0.25 9.83
CA SER A 50 -2.39 0.53 8.39
C SER A 50 -1.14 -0.03 7.72
N GLY A 51 0.03 0.13 8.35
CA GLY A 51 1.27 -0.46 7.87
C GLY A 51 1.20 -1.98 7.81
N MET A 52 0.60 -2.61 8.82
CA MET A 52 0.39 -4.06 8.83
C MET A 52 -0.48 -4.51 7.66
N ALA A 53 -1.54 -3.76 7.36
CA ALA A 53 -2.40 -4.07 6.21
C ALA A 53 -1.65 -3.91 4.88
N LEU A 54 -0.76 -2.92 4.77
CA LEU A 54 0.06 -2.71 3.58
C LEU A 54 0.99 -3.89 3.29
N ILE A 55 1.42 -4.62 4.30
CA ILE A 55 2.31 -5.77 4.10
C ILE A 55 1.70 -6.78 3.13
N ASN A 56 0.40 -7.05 3.22
CA ASN A 56 -0.27 -7.94 2.28
C ASN A 56 -0.17 -7.41 0.84
N LEU A 57 -0.31 -6.11 0.66
CA LEU A 57 -0.28 -5.48 -0.66
C LEU A 57 1.13 -5.33 -1.22
N LEU A 58 2.14 -5.26 -0.34
CA LEU A 58 3.54 -5.34 -0.75
C LEU A 58 3.90 -6.72 -1.33
N ARG A 59 3.07 -7.71 -1.05
CA ARG A 59 3.24 -9.08 -1.55
C ARG A 59 2.19 -9.44 -2.60
N ASP A 60 1.48 -8.46 -3.13
CA ASP A 60 0.43 -8.68 -4.11
C ASP A 60 0.97 -9.26 -5.41
N ILE A 61 0.14 -10.01 -6.11
CA ILE A 61 0.52 -10.57 -7.42
C ILE A 61 0.68 -9.50 -8.49
N SER A 62 0.03 -8.35 -8.31
CA SER A 62 0.09 -7.24 -9.26
C SER A 62 1.26 -6.31 -8.98
N PRO A 63 2.14 -6.04 -9.96
CA PRO A 63 3.22 -5.09 -9.77
C PRO A 63 2.72 -3.67 -9.51
N VAL A 64 1.60 -3.29 -10.09
CA VAL A 64 1.02 -1.95 -9.87
C VAL A 64 0.59 -1.78 -8.42
N VAL A 65 0.00 -2.82 -7.84
CA VAL A 65 -0.42 -2.81 -6.43
C VAL A 65 0.81 -2.77 -5.52
N ARG A 66 1.84 -3.58 -5.81
CA ARG A 66 3.07 -3.58 -5.01
C ARG A 66 3.74 -2.19 -5.00
N ALA A 67 3.81 -1.53 -6.16
CA ALA A 67 4.40 -0.20 -6.26
C ALA A 67 3.61 0.82 -5.44
N ALA A 68 2.28 0.81 -5.55
CA ALA A 68 1.42 1.71 -4.77
C ALA A 68 1.57 1.48 -3.27
N ALA A 69 1.71 0.22 -2.85
CA ALA A 69 1.91 -0.11 -1.44
C ALA A 69 3.24 0.44 -0.92
N CYS A 70 4.31 0.40 -1.73
CA CYS A 70 5.58 1.01 -1.36
C CYS A 70 5.44 2.51 -1.12
N GLU A 71 4.75 3.19 -2.01
CA GLU A 71 4.54 4.64 -1.88
C GLU A 71 3.70 4.99 -0.65
N SER A 72 2.67 4.21 -0.39
CA SER A 72 1.84 4.41 0.81
C SER A 72 2.62 4.15 2.09
N ALA A 73 3.49 3.14 2.10
CA ALA A 73 4.34 2.86 3.26
C ALA A 73 5.22 4.06 3.61
N VAL A 74 5.76 4.74 2.60
CA VAL A 74 6.53 5.97 2.82
C VAL A 74 5.64 7.08 3.36
N ALA A 75 4.45 7.26 2.76
CA ALA A 75 3.54 8.34 3.13
C ALA A 75 3.16 8.30 4.61
N ILE A 76 3.03 7.10 5.19
CA ILE A 76 2.67 6.94 6.60
C ILE A 76 3.87 6.58 7.49
N HIS A 77 5.08 6.64 6.95
CA HIS A 77 6.31 6.32 7.68
C HIS A 77 6.26 4.93 8.32
N ALA A 78 5.80 3.93 7.56
CA ALA A 78 5.54 2.59 8.07
C ALA A 78 6.83 1.79 8.24
N LYS A 79 7.50 1.98 9.38
CA LYS A 79 8.73 1.26 9.71
C LYS A 79 8.53 -0.27 9.67
N ASN A 80 7.34 -0.72 10.03
CA ASN A 80 6.99 -2.16 9.97
C ASN A 80 6.94 -2.71 8.55
N CYS A 81 6.93 -1.85 7.52
CA CYS A 81 7.00 -2.28 6.13
C CYS A 81 8.42 -2.33 5.59
N GLU A 82 9.41 -1.81 6.31
CA GLU A 82 10.77 -1.60 5.78
C GLU A 82 11.38 -2.86 5.16
N GLU A 83 11.34 -4.00 5.85
CA GLU A 83 11.95 -5.23 5.35
C GLU A 83 11.25 -5.75 4.09
N TYR A 84 9.94 -5.60 4.00
CA TYR A 84 9.17 -6.02 2.83
C TYR A 84 9.48 -5.13 1.62
N VAL A 85 9.62 -3.82 1.85
CA VAL A 85 10.01 -2.87 0.80
C VAL A 85 11.45 -3.16 0.34
N LYS A 86 12.36 -3.42 1.28
CA LYS A 86 13.73 -3.79 0.96
C LYS A 86 13.79 -5.02 0.06
N LYS A 87 13.01 -6.04 0.36
CA LYS A 87 12.95 -7.25 -0.46
C LYS A 87 12.54 -6.95 -1.89
N LEU A 88 11.53 -6.09 -2.07
CA LEU A 88 11.09 -5.67 -3.41
C LEU A 88 12.20 -4.90 -4.13
N ALA A 89 12.91 -4.03 -3.42
CA ALA A 89 14.00 -3.24 -4.00
C ALA A 89 15.10 -4.11 -4.60
N PHE A 90 15.40 -5.23 -3.97
CA PHE A 90 16.49 -6.11 -4.39
C PHE A 90 16.06 -7.28 -5.24
N SER A 91 14.82 -7.75 -5.13
CA SER A 91 14.40 -9.03 -5.71
C SER A 91 13.16 -8.99 -6.60
N ASP A 92 12.45 -7.88 -6.71
CA ASP A 92 11.23 -7.85 -7.52
C ASP A 92 11.58 -8.05 -8.99
N THR A 93 10.76 -8.84 -9.70
CA THR A 93 10.97 -9.11 -11.12
C THR A 93 10.54 -7.95 -12.00
N ASP A 94 9.69 -7.07 -11.52
CA ASP A 94 9.23 -5.91 -12.28
C ASP A 94 10.19 -4.74 -12.08
N PRO A 95 10.78 -4.20 -13.17
CA PRO A 95 11.78 -3.13 -13.05
C PRO A 95 11.23 -1.85 -12.43
N ASN A 96 9.96 -1.53 -12.67
CA ASN A 96 9.34 -0.35 -12.07
C ASN A 96 9.15 -0.52 -10.58
N VAL A 97 8.70 -1.71 -10.14
CA VAL A 97 8.57 -2.00 -8.71
C VAL A 97 9.92 -1.91 -8.02
N LYS A 98 10.98 -2.49 -8.62
CA LYS A 98 12.32 -2.40 -8.05
C LYS A 98 12.75 -0.95 -7.84
N GLN A 99 12.51 -0.10 -8.82
CA GLN A 99 12.90 1.30 -8.77
C GLN A 99 12.11 2.06 -7.69
N VAL A 100 10.79 1.88 -7.68
CA VAL A 100 9.92 2.50 -6.67
C VAL A 100 10.31 2.04 -5.27
N ALA A 101 10.56 0.74 -5.11
CA ALA A 101 10.92 0.15 -3.83
C ALA A 101 12.29 0.64 -3.34
N LYS A 102 13.27 0.81 -4.23
CA LYS A 102 14.59 1.35 -3.84
C LYS A 102 14.45 2.74 -3.25
N LYS A 103 13.69 3.59 -3.91
CA LYS A 103 13.44 4.95 -3.42
C LYS A 103 12.70 4.92 -2.08
N ALA A 104 11.67 4.07 -1.99
CA ALA A 104 10.90 3.93 -0.76
C ALA A 104 11.76 3.41 0.39
N PHE A 105 12.59 2.40 0.14
CA PHE A 105 13.49 1.85 1.15
C PHE A 105 14.46 2.91 1.67
N ASP A 106 15.03 3.70 0.77
CA ASP A 106 15.94 4.77 1.18
C ASP A 106 15.26 5.77 2.11
N GLN A 107 14.00 6.09 1.84
CA GLN A 107 13.24 7.02 2.69
C GLN A 107 12.86 6.39 4.03
N LEU A 108 12.54 5.09 4.06
CA LEU A 108 12.17 4.41 5.30
C LEU A 108 13.35 4.13 6.20
N LYS A 109 14.47 3.68 5.62
CA LYS A 109 15.65 3.31 6.42
C LYS A 109 16.31 4.50 7.10
N ASP A 110 16.19 5.69 6.53
CA ASP A 110 16.82 6.90 7.07
C ASP A 110 16.02 7.55 8.18
N ARG A 111 14.81 7.01 8.45
CA ARG A 111 13.98 7.56 9.51
C ARG A 111 14.38 7.01 10.86
N VAL A 112 14.67 7.94 11.76
CA VAL A 112 14.92 7.62 13.15
C VAL A 112 13.56 7.56 13.85
N ALA A 113 13.34 6.48 14.55
CA ALA A 113 12.09 6.27 15.26
C ALA A 113 11.88 7.34 16.34
#